data_a61320f83d60814b99093093bed72667
#
_entry.id   a61320f83d60814b99093093bed72667
#
_cell.length_a   1.000
_cell.length_b   1.000
_cell.length_c   1.000
_cell.angle_alpha   90.00
_cell.angle_beta   90.00
_cell.angle_gamma   90.00
#
_symmetry.space_group_name_H-M   'P 1'
#
loop_
_entity.id
_entity.type
_entity.pdbx_description
1 polymer ?
#
loop_
_entity_poly.entity_id
_entity_poly.type
_entity_poly.pdbx_seq_one_letter_code
_entity_poly.pdbx_strand_id
1 'polypeptide(L)'
;MEFYFSGTIERIIFENPSNFFRILLLDIEDTDAEDFEDFEIIVTGSMADVMEGEDYTFWGSLVQHPKYGQQLKISRYERAKPSSKGLVKYFSSDHFKGIGVKTAQKIVQLYGEDTEDTIDKILAEPEKLTQINGLAAKNREAFVAKLRLNYGTEMVLAKLAAYGIPNKLAFQIQDTYKEETLDIVEKYPYQLVEDIQGIGFKIADHLAEELGIQSDAPERFRAGLIHTLLTQSMERGDTYVEARDLLEHTIELLESSRQVELDPSLVADELAHLIEEDKVQNVDTKIFENSLFFAEEGIKNNLIRLLEKGEQDCFDADNITAAIQHVEENSGISYDSIQKEAIRQAINQKVFILTGGPGTGKTTVINCIIAVYAQLRGLDLRKVNDLPILLAAPTGRAARRMNELTGLPSATIHRHLGMTGDDDTSHLDDYLDADFIIV
;
A
#
# COMPACT_ATOMS: atom_id res chain seq x y z
N MET A 1 -2.33 27.56 10.75
CA MET A 1 -3.47 27.94 11.61
C MET A 1 -4.67 27.23 11.06
N GLU A 2 -5.42 26.54 11.88
CA GLU A 2 -6.63 25.83 11.47
C GLU A 2 -7.83 26.73 11.73
N PHE A 3 -8.73 26.81 10.78
CA PHE A 3 -9.99 27.57 10.86
C PHE A 3 -11.16 26.62 10.68
N TYR A 4 -12.32 26.98 11.20
CA TYR A 4 -13.55 26.29 10.85
C TYR A 4 -14.46 27.15 9.95
N PHE A 5 -15.23 26.46 9.12
CA PHE A 5 -16.30 27.02 8.31
C PHE A 5 -17.50 26.11 8.41
N SER A 6 -18.60 26.67 8.87
CA SER A 6 -19.89 25.98 8.99
C SER A 6 -20.88 26.55 7.99
N GLY A 7 -21.67 25.71 7.34
CA GLY A 7 -22.67 26.12 6.38
C GLY A 7 -23.20 25.01 5.51
N THR A 8 -23.96 25.37 4.49
CA THR A 8 -24.64 24.46 3.58
C THR A 8 -23.80 24.18 2.35
N ILE A 9 -23.65 22.91 1.94
CA ILE A 9 -23.02 22.57 0.66
C ILE A 9 -23.95 22.96 -0.47
N GLU A 10 -23.58 23.99 -1.23
CA GLU A 10 -24.36 24.43 -2.38
C GLU A 10 -24.23 23.47 -3.57
N ARG A 11 -22.97 23.05 -3.84
CA ARG A 11 -22.67 22.18 -4.98
C ARG A 11 -21.36 21.42 -4.81
N ILE A 12 -21.35 20.16 -5.28
CA ILE A 12 -20.14 19.37 -5.45
C ILE A 12 -19.58 19.63 -6.86
N ILE A 13 -18.42 20.31 -6.94
CA ILE A 13 -17.78 20.71 -8.19
C ILE A 13 -17.01 19.54 -8.82
N PHE A 14 -16.38 18.71 -8.00
CA PHE A 14 -15.60 17.56 -8.43
C PHE A 14 -15.64 16.46 -7.39
N GLU A 15 -15.69 15.22 -7.84
CA GLU A 15 -15.62 14.02 -7.01
C GLU A 15 -14.72 12.97 -7.66
N ASN A 16 -13.84 12.36 -6.86
CA ASN A 16 -13.05 11.20 -7.24
C ASN A 16 -13.49 9.99 -6.38
N PRO A 17 -14.21 9.03 -6.96
CA PRO A 17 -14.74 7.88 -6.23
C PRO A 17 -13.68 6.96 -5.62
N SER A 18 -12.45 6.95 -6.19
CA SER A 18 -11.38 6.03 -5.76
C SER A 18 -10.70 6.44 -4.45
N ASN A 19 -10.74 7.74 -4.09
CA ASN A 19 -10.07 8.27 -2.90
C ASN A 19 -10.93 9.26 -2.12
N PHE A 20 -12.22 9.37 -2.47
CA PHE A 20 -13.21 10.28 -1.87
C PHE A 20 -12.77 11.76 -1.87
N PHE A 21 -11.81 12.12 -2.73
CA PHE A 21 -11.40 13.50 -2.84
C PHE A 21 -12.50 14.30 -3.53
N ARG A 22 -12.96 15.37 -2.88
CA ARG A 22 -14.00 16.25 -3.38
C ARG A 22 -13.55 17.70 -3.37
N ILE A 23 -14.13 18.45 -4.29
CA ILE A 23 -14.10 19.91 -4.32
C ILE A 23 -15.56 20.36 -4.31
N LEU A 24 -15.93 21.10 -3.29
CA LEU A 24 -17.29 21.58 -3.13
C LEU A 24 -17.33 23.09 -2.87
N LEU A 25 -18.49 23.70 -3.12
CA LEU A 25 -18.81 25.07 -2.78
C LEU A 25 -19.67 25.05 -1.52
N LEU A 26 -19.21 25.73 -0.48
CA LEU A 26 -19.90 25.91 0.79
C LEU A 26 -20.46 27.32 0.87
N ASP A 27 -21.75 27.44 1.12
CA ASP A 27 -22.41 28.70 1.54
C ASP A 27 -22.23 28.84 3.04
N ILE A 28 -21.49 29.88 3.46
CA ILE A 28 -20.98 30.03 4.82
C ILE A 28 -22.05 30.62 5.74
N GLU A 29 -22.37 29.92 6.82
CA GLU A 29 -23.21 30.43 7.90
C GLU A 29 -22.41 30.98 9.08
N ASP A 30 -21.26 30.34 9.38
CA ASP A 30 -20.40 30.73 10.53
C ASP A 30 -18.94 30.31 10.27
N THR A 31 -18.00 31.14 10.79
CA THR A 31 -16.55 30.89 10.70
C THR A 31 -15.79 31.67 11.79
N ASP A 32 -14.62 31.15 12.21
CA ASP A 32 -13.67 31.84 13.08
C ASP A 32 -12.55 32.57 12.32
N ALA A 33 -12.59 32.59 11.00
CA ALA A 33 -11.65 33.32 10.15
C ALA A 33 -12.06 34.82 10.06
N GLU A 34 -11.61 35.65 11.01
CA GLU A 34 -12.00 37.07 11.13
C GLU A 34 -11.72 37.92 9.87
N ASP A 35 -10.72 37.53 9.06
CA ASP A 35 -10.33 38.25 7.84
C ASP A 35 -11.03 37.73 6.57
N PHE A 36 -11.97 36.79 6.68
CA PHE A 36 -12.68 36.20 5.55
C PHE A 36 -14.02 36.91 5.33
N GLU A 37 -14.15 37.64 4.20
CA GLU A 37 -15.30 38.48 3.90
C GLU A 37 -16.31 37.85 2.92
N ASP A 38 -15.97 36.75 2.24
CA ASP A 38 -16.85 36.10 1.25
C ASP A 38 -17.93 35.26 1.95
N PHE A 39 -19.09 35.14 1.31
CA PHE A 39 -20.21 34.31 1.78
C PHE A 39 -20.08 32.83 1.38
N GLU A 40 -19.19 32.55 0.45
CA GLU A 40 -18.97 31.22 -0.11
C GLU A 40 -17.47 30.88 -0.08
N ILE A 41 -17.15 29.62 0.14
CA ILE A 41 -15.77 29.14 0.07
C ILE A 41 -15.69 27.80 -0.66
N ILE A 42 -14.63 27.62 -1.45
CA ILE A 42 -14.29 26.32 -2.02
C ILE A 42 -13.62 25.48 -0.93
N VAL A 43 -14.22 24.34 -0.64
CA VAL A 43 -13.68 23.35 0.31
C VAL A 43 -13.10 22.17 -0.47
N THR A 44 -11.88 21.77 -0.11
CA THR A 44 -11.15 20.70 -0.80
C THR A 44 -10.61 19.67 0.20
N GLY A 45 -10.77 18.41 -0.10
CA GLY A 45 -10.20 17.32 0.72
C GLY A 45 -10.89 15.98 0.53
N SER A 46 -10.50 15.00 1.31
CA SER A 46 -11.16 13.67 1.29
C SER A 46 -12.38 13.71 2.19
N MET A 47 -13.54 13.48 1.59
CA MET A 47 -14.86 13.52 2.22
C MET A 47 -15.68 12.35 1.70
N ALA A 48 -16.15 11.47 2.58
CA ALA A 48 -17.10 10.45 2.18
C ALA A 48 -18.46 11.10 1.90
N ASP A 49 -19.52 10.62 2.29
CA ASP A 49 -20.91 10.92 2.04
C ASP A 49 -21.37 12.38 2.31
N VAL A 50 -20.58 13.40 1.87
CA VAL A 50 -21.08 14.79 1.87
C VAL A 50 -22.07 14.99 0.73
N MET A 51 -23.14 15.74 1.00
CA MET A 51 -24.28 15.88 0.12
C MET A 51 -24.64 17.35 -0.09
N GLU A 52 -25.02 17.67 -1.34
CA GLU A 52 -25.54 19.00 -1.67
C GLU A 52 -26.80 19.34 -0.89
N GLY A 53 -26.85 20.53 -0.35
CA GLY A 53 -27.97 21.08 0.43
C GLY A 53 -28.04 20.56 1.86
N GLU A 54 -26.99 19.99 2.37
CA GLU A 54 -26.81 19.57 3.77
C GLU A 54 -25.80 20.48 4.46
N ASP A 55 -25.96 20.62 5.77
CA ASP A 55 -25.12 21.48 6.59
C ASP A 55 -23.95 20.70 7.19
N TYR A 56 -22.76 21.28 7.07
CA TYR A 56 -21.51 20.71 7.57
C TYR A 56 -20.65 21.78 8.26
N THR A 57 -19.82 21.34 9.18
CA THR A 57 -18.70 22.12 9.68
C THR A 57 -17.40 21.48 9.22
N PHE A 58 -16.57 22.26 8.57
CA PHE A 58 -15.28 21.87 8.04
C PHE A 58 -14.16 22.56 8.80
N TRP A 59 -13.14 21.83 9.22
CA TRP A 59 -11.91 22.37 9.83
C TRP A 59 -10.74 22.16 8.87
N GLY A 60 -9.90 23.18 8.75
CA GLY A 60 -8.76 23.09 7.87
C GLY A 60 -7.93 24.38 7.80
N SER A 61 -7.03 24.40 6.83
CA SER A 61 -6.18 25.56 6.56
C SER A 61 -6.58 26.31 5.31
N LEU A 62 -6.58 27.64 5.35
CA LEU A 62 -6.79 28.47 4.19
C LEU A 62 -5.56 28.43 3.27
N VAL A 63 -5.78 28.13 1.99
CA VAL A 63 -4.73 27.99 0.96
C VAL A 63 -5.10 28.90 -0.21
N GLN A 64 -4.14 29.66 -0.72
CA GLN A 64 -4.34 30.49 -1.89
C GLN A 64 -4.12 29.67 -3.17
N HIS A 65 -5.19 29.50 -3.97
CA HIS A 65 -5.07 28.85 -5.28
C HIS A 65 -4.88 29.91 -6.38
N PRO A 66 -3.89 29.75 -7.31
CA PRO A 66 -3.57 30.78 -8.31
C PRO A 66 -4.72 31.21 -9.23
N LYS A 67 -5.69 30.32 -9.45
CA LYS A 67 -6.80 30.52 -10.39
C LYS A 67 -8.16 30.69 -9.72
N TYR A 68 -8.36 30.09 -8.55
CA TYR A 68 -9.68 29.96 -7.91
C TYR A 68 -9.76 30.67 -6.54
N GLY A 69 -8.79 31.53 -6.21
CA GLY A 69 -8.81 32.29 -4.97
C GLY A 69 -8.50 31.50 -3.72
N GLN A 70 -9.05 31.94 -2.61
CA GLN A 70 -8.84 31.32 -1.32
C GLN A 70 -9.71 30.09 -1.17
N GLN A 71 -9.13 28.99 -0.67
CA GLN A 71 -9.80 27.71 -0.50
C GLN A 71 -9.52 27.15 0.88
N LEU A 72 -10.47 26.43 1.45
CA LEU A 72 -10.28 25.65 2.67
C LEU A 72 -9.80 24.23 2.30
N LYS A 73 -8.57 23.90 2.71
CA LYS A 73 -8.08 22.52 2.65
C LYS A 73 -8.37 21.86 3.97
N ILE A 74 -9.32 20.93 3.99
CA ILE A 74 -9.80 20.33 5.23
C ILE A 74 -8.82 19.32 5.83
N SER A 75 -8.81 19.27 7.16
CA SER A 75 -8.23 18.21 7.98
C SER A 75 -9.32 17.24 8.47
N ARG A 76 -10.49 17.79 8.83
CA ARG A 76 -11.67 17.04 9.30
C ARG A 76 -12.96 17.77 8.93
N TYR A 77 -14.07 17.07 9.01
CA TYR A 77 -15.41 17.65 8.87
C TYR A 77 -16.41 16.89 9.75
N GLU A 78 -17.48 17.58 10.12
CA GLU A 78 -18.62 17.01 10.81
C GLU A 78 -19.89 17.44 10.09
N ARG A 79 -20.83 16.52 9.95
CA ARG A 79 -22.16 16.86 9.47
C ARG A 79 -22.92 17.57 10.59
N ALA A 80 -23.50 18.73 10.29
CA ALA A 80 -24.45 19.34 11.21
C ALA A 80 -25.62 18.38 11.38
N LYS A 81 -26.18 18.35 12.61
CA LYS A 81 -27.32 17.48 12.90
C LYS A 81 -28.45 17.77 11.90
N PRO A 82 -28.97 16.79 11.17
CA PRO A 82 -29.87 17.05 10.05
C PRO A 82 -31.15 17.70 10.52
N SER A 83 -31.54 18.81 9.85
CA SER A 83 -32.88 19.36 10.00
C SER A 83 -33.93 18.39 9.44
N SER A 84 -35.20 18.47 9.86
CA SER A 84 -36.26 17.60 9.31
C SER A 84 -36.38 17.71 7.79
N LYS A 85 -36.06 18.88 7.20
CA LYS A 85 -35.96 19.06 5.74
C LYS A 85 -34.75 18.35 5.14
N GLY A 86 -33.61 18.41 5.82
CA GLY A 86 -32.39 17.70 5.42
C GLY A 86 -32.58 16.19 5.43
N LEU A 87 -33.19 15.63 6.48
CA LEU A 87 -33.51 14.21 6.53
C LEU A 87 -34.45 13.76 5.40
N VAL A 88 -35.45 14.56 5.08
CA VAL A 88 -36.34 14.26 3.93
C VAL A 88 -35.57 14.24 2.62
N LYS A 89 -34.66 15.21 2.40
CA LYS A 89 -33.81 15.26 1.22
C LYS A 89 -32.85 14.09 1.18
N TYR A 90 -32.21 13.74 2.30
CA TYR A 90 -31.32 12.60 2.44
C TYR A 90 -32.01 11.28 2.11
N PHE A 91 -33.15 10.99 2.74
CA PHE A 91 -33.88 9.74 2.51
C PHE A 91 -34.49 9.63 1.12
N SER A 92 -34.71 10.76 0.42
CA SER A 92 -35.21 10.78 -0.96
C SER A 92 -34.13 10.86 -2.04
N SER A 93 -32.85 10.84 -1.65
CA SER A 93 -31.72 10.87 -2.58
C SER A 93 -31.53 9.54 -3.33
N ASP A 94 -30.68 9.54 -4.33
CA ASP A 94 -30.34 8.36 -5.14
C ASP A 94 -29.69 7.22 -4.34
N HIS A 95 -29.20 7.50 -3.14
CA HIS A 95 -28.69 6.50 -2.21
C HIS A 95 -29.76 5.50 -1.74
N PHE A 96 -31.02 5.93 -1.66
CA PHE A 96 -32.14 5.12 -1.18
C PHE A 96 -33.17 4.86 -2.29
N LYS A 97 -32.81 3.99 -3.23
CA LYS A 97 -33.67 3.64 -4.37
C LYS A 97 -35.06 3.17 -3.91
N GLY A 98 -36.09 3.82 -4.42
CA GLY A 98 -37.49 3.50 -4.12
C GLY A 98 -38.07 4.28 -2.93
N ILE A 99 -37.35 5.23 -2.36
CA ILE A 99 -37.83 6.19 -1.37
C ILE A 99 -37.97 7.56 -2.06
N GLY A 100 -39.16 7.95 -2.43
CA GLY A 100 -39.42 9.29 -2.95
C GLY A 100 -39.71 10.31 -1.85
N VAL A 101 -39.68 11.62 -2.16
CA VAL A 101 -39.89 12.72 -1.21
C VAL A 101 -41.09 12.53 -0.30
N LYS A 102 -42.23 12.10 -0.83
CA LYS A 102 -43.46 11.84 -0.03
C LYS A 102 -43.31 10.68 0.95
N THR A 103 -42.53 9.66 0.60
CA THR A 103 -42.24 8.52 1.48
C THR A 103 -41.23 8.95 2.55
N ALA A 104 -40.21 9.69 2.19
CA ALA A 104 -39.24 10.26 3.12
C ALA A 104 -39.90 11.16 4.17
N GLN A 105 -40.83 12.06 3.75
CA GLN A 105 -41.63 12.86 4.68
C GLN A 105 -42.40 12.00 5.68
N LYS A 106 -43.04 10.93 5.23
CA LYS A 106 -43.78 10.02 6.13
C LYS A 106 -42.84 9.27 7.09
N ILE A 107 -41.65 8.93 6.66
CA ILE A 107 -40.61 8.31 7.52
C ILE A 107 -40.25 9.27 8.65
N VAL A 108 -39.88 10.51 8.29
CA VAL A 108 -39.49 11.55 9.27
C VAL A 108 -40.63 11.86 10.23
N GLN A 109 -41.87 11.99 9.76
CA GLN A 109 -43.07 12.20 10.60
C GLN A 109 -43.34 11.03 11.56
N LEU A 110 -43.10 9.80 11.13
CA LEU A 110 -43.37 8.60 11.92
C LEU A 110 -42.43 8.47 13.14
N TYR A 111 -41.15 8.86 12.97
CA TYR A 111 -40.14 8.74 14.03
C TYR A 111 -39.94 10.03 14.84
N GLY A 112 -40.58 11.13 14.45
CA GLY A 112 -40.53 12.43 15.09
C GLY A 112 -39.71 13.44 14.29
N GLU A 113 -40.14 14.70 14.38
CA GLU A 113 -39.48 15.83 13.72
C GLU A 113 -38.23 16.31 14.51
N ASP A 114 -38.01 15.77 15.69
CA ASP A 114 -36.88 16.08 16.53
C ASP A 114 -35.67 15.25 16.04
N THR A 115 -34.79 15.93 15.34
CA THR A 115 -33.87 15.35 14.39
C THR A 115 -32.62 14.66 14.99
N GLU A 116 -32.33 14.91 16.27
CA GLU A 116 -31.12 14.39 16.89
C GLU A 116 -31.08 12.85 16.95
N ASP A 117 -32.24 12.21 17.10
CA ASP A 117 -32.35 10.77 17.29
C ASP A 117 -33.15 10.04 16.20
N THR A 118 -33.54 10.70 15.10
CA THR A 118 -34.44 10.08 14.11
C THR A 118 -33.81 8.86 13.45
N ILE A 119 -32.53 8.91 13.09
CA ILE A 119 -31.82 7.79 12.48
C ILE A 119 -31.67 6.65 13.50
N ASP A 120 -31.27 6.96 14.73
CA ASP A 120 -31.16 5.97 15.81
C ASP A 120 -32.49 5.29 16.10
N LYS A 121 -33.58 6.05 16.14
CA LYS A 121 -34.93 5.51 16.29
C LYS A 121 -35.35 4.62 15.13
N ILE A 122 -35.00 4.95 13.89
CA ILE A 122 -35.23 4.11 12.69
C ILE A 122 -34.46 2.80 12.82
N LEU A 123 -33.20 2.85 13.23
CA LEU A 123 -32.33 1.69 13.37
C LEU A 123 -32.73 0.80 14.57
N ALA A 124 -33.23 1.40 15.64
CA ALA A 124 -33.70 0.68 16.83
C ALA A 124 -35.08 -0.01 16.62
N GLU A 125 -35.98 0.63 15.88
CA GLU A 125 -37.36 0.16 15.69
C GLU A 125 -37.76 0.12 14.20
N PRO A 126 -37.02 -0.60 13.33
CA PRO A 126 -37.24 -0.61 11.88
C PRO A 126 -38.62 -1.19 11.47
N GLU A 127 -39.24 -1.99 12.34
CA GLU A 127 -40.56 -2.56 12.13
C GLU A 127 -41.66 -1.49 12.03
N LYS A 128 -41.48 -0.32 12.66
CA LYS A 128 -42.43 0.81 12.53
C LYS A 128 -42.62 1.28 11.09
N LEU A 129 -41.63 1.08 10.23
CA LEU A 129 -41.72 1.39 8.79
C LEU A 129 -42.83 0.61 8.08
N THR A 130 -43.34 -0.47 8.65
CA THR A 130 -44.49 -1.22 8.12
C THR A 130 -45.77 -0.38 8.11
N GLN A 131 -45.87 0.64 8.95
CA GLN A 131 -47.01 1.53 9.04
C GLN A 131 -47.09 2.53 7.87
N ILE A 132 -46.03 2.63 7.05
CA ILE A 132 -45.97 3.55 5.91
C ILE A 132 -46.65 2.89 4.70
N ASN A 133 -47.86 3.34 4.39
CA ASN A 133 -48.57 2.89 3.20
C ASN A 133 -47.82 3.24 1.92
N GLY A 134 -47.58 2.20 1.08
CA GLY A 134 -46.92 2.33 -0.20
C GLY A 134 -45.39 2.06 -0.18
N LEU A 135 -44.81 1.76 1.00
CA LEU A 135 -43.41 1.37 1.12
C LEU A 135 -43.30 -0.17 1.10
N ALA A 136 -42.88 -0.75 -0.03
CA ALA A 136 -42.75 -2.20 -0.22
C ALA A 136 -41.71 -2.82 0.74
N ALA A 137 -41.94 -4.07 1.18
CA ALA A 137 -41.06 -4.76 2.11
C ALA A 137 -39.59 -4.77 1.66
N LYS A 138 -39.35 -5.06 0.38
CA LYS A 138 -38.00 -5.03 -0.22
C LYS A 138 -37.33 -3.66 -0.09
N ASN A 139 -38.08 -2.57 -0.27
CA ASN A 139 -37.52 -1.21 -0.17
C ASN A 139 -37.25 -0.83 1.29
N ARG A 140 -38.07 -1.31 2.25
CA ARG A 140 -37.84 -1.11 3.70
C ARG A 140 -36.53 -1.76 4.14
N GLU A 141 -36.35 -3.04 3.78
CA GLU A 141 -35.14 -3.79 4.12
C GLU A 141 -33.90 -3.15 3.51
N ALA A 142 -33.96 -2.80 2.22
CA ALA A 142 -32.88 -2.12 1.53
C ALA A 142 -32.56 -0.76 2.14
N PHE A 143 -33.58 0.02 2.53
CA PHE A 143 -33.44 1.32 3.19
C PHE A 143 -32.73 1.20 4.53
N VAL A 144 -33.22 0.31 5.40
CA VAL A 144 -32.62 0.10 6.74
C VAL A 144 -31.18 -0.42 6.64
N ALA A 145 -30.93 -1.38 5.74
CA ALA A 145 -29.59 -1.92 5.53
C ALA A 145 -28.62 -0.83 5.05
N LYS A 146 -29.03 -0.01 4.07
CA LYS A 146 -28.20 1.09 3.54
C LYS A 146 -28.02 2.19 4.57
N LEU A 147 -29.06 2.54 5.33
CA LEU A 147 -28.98 3.53 6.40
C LEU A 147 -28.01 3.09 7.50
N ARG A 148 -28.07 1.81 7.90
CA ARG A 148 -27.16 1.23 8.90
C ARG A 148 -25.71 1.27 8.42
N LEU A 149 -25.47 0.96 7.15
CA LEU A 149 -24.15 1.00 6.55
C LEU A 149 -23.58 2.43 6.52
N ASN A 150 -24.35 3.39 6.01
CA ASN A 150 -23.89 4.78 5.88
C ASN A 150 -23.65 5.44 7.25
N TYR A 151 -24.63 5.30 8.17
CA TYR A 151 -24.53 5.88 9.51
C TYR A 151 -23.41 5.25 10.33
N GLY A 152 -23.20 3.94 10.19
CA GLY A 152 -22.08 3.25 10.82
C GLY A 152 -20.75 3.78 10.32
N THR A 153 -20.60 4.02 9.02
CA THR A 153 -19.36 4.55 8.41
C THR A 153 -19.07 5.97 8.90
N GLU A 154 -20.07 6.86 8.90
CA GLU A 154 -19.89 8.25 9.39
C GLU A 154 -19.47 8.28 10.88
N MET A 155 -20.08 7.46 11.72
CA MET A 155 -19.72 7.37 13.14
C MET A 155 -18.31 6.83 13.35
N VAL A 156 -17.89 5.83 12.57
CA VAL A 156 -16.54 5.28 12.61
C VAL A 156 -15.52 6.36 12.21
N LEU A 157 -15.76 7.08 11.12
CA LEU A 157 -14.88 8.14 10.66
C LEU A 157 -14.77 9.31 11.65
N ALA A 158 -15.90 9.70 12.25
CA ALA A 158 -15.92 10.74 13.30
C ALA A 158 -15.10 10.31 14.52
N LYS A 159 -15.19 9.03 14.93
CA LYS A 159 -14.42 8.49 16.05
C LYS A 159 -12.92 8.40 15.73
N LEU A 160 -12.56 7.99 14.52
CA LEU A 160 -11.17 8.00 14.05
C LEU A 160 -10.60 9.43 13.98
N ALA A 161 -11.40 10.40 13.54
CA ALA A 161 -11.02 11.81 13.56
C ALA A 161 -10.82 12.35 15.00
N ALA A 162 -11.65 11.92 15.94
CA ALA A 162 -11.48 12.27 17.36
C ALA A 162 -10.17 11.73 17.95
N TYR A 163 -9.68 10.59 17.46
CA TYR A 163 -8.35 10.06 17.77
C TYR A 163 -7.20 10.76 17.02
N GLY A 164 -7.49 11.83 16.27
CA GLY A 164 -6.48 12.59 15.52
C GLY A 164 -6.04 11.94 14.20
N ILE A 165 -6.74 10.90 13.72
CA ILE A 165 -6.42 10.24 12.45
C ILE A 165 -6.92 11.11 11.29
N PRO A 166 -6.04 11.52 10.34
CA PRO A 166 -6.45 12.29 9.18
C PRO A 166 -7.49 11.53 8.34
N ASN A 167 -8.49 12.25 7.79
CA ASN A 167 -9.59 11.66 7.04
C ASN A 167 -9.15 10.65 5.95
N LYS A 168 -8.08 10.97 5.20
CA LYS A 168 -7.55 10.06 4.16
C LYS A 168 -7.17 8.69 4.74
N LEU A 169 -6.51 8.67 5.89
CA LEU A 169 -6.12 7.44 6.58
C LEU A 169 -7.34 6.75 7.21
N ALA A 170 -8.26 7.53 7.79
CA ALA A 170 -9.50 7.01 8.34
C ALA A 170 -10.32 6.22 7.29
N PHE A 171 -10.41 6.73 6.06
CA PHE A 171 -11.04 6.01 4.95
C PHE A 171 -10.30 4.73 4.57
N GLN A 172 -8.98 4.76 4.51
CA GLN A 172 -8.19 3.56 4.22
C GLN A 172 -8.38 2.49 5.29
N ILE A 173 -8.36 2.88 6.56
CA ILE A 173 -8.64 1.98 7.70
C ILE A 173 -10.04 1.38 7.56
N GLN A 174 -11.05 2.22 7.34
CA GLN A 174 -12.44 1.79 7.17
C GLN A 174 -12.61 0.87 5.94
N ASP A 175 -11.92 1.16 4.84
CA ASP A 175 -11.98 0.34 3.62
C ASP A 175 -11.31 -1.02 3.81
N THR A 176 -10.25 -1.08 4.60
CA THR A 176 -9.51 -2.32 4.90
C THR A 176 -10.28 -3.21 5.86
N TYR A 177 -10.75 -2.68 7.00
CA TYR A 177 -11.34 -3.49 8.08
C TYR A 177 -12.86 -3.52 8.09
N LYS A 178 -13.53 -2.67 7.32
CA LYS A 178 -15.00 -2.62 7.20
C LYS A 178 -15.70 -2.52 8.56
N GLU A 179 -16.46 -3.55 8.93
CA GLU A 179 -17.24 -3.62 10.18
C GLU A 179 -16.34 -3.79 11.43
N GLU A 180 -15.13 -4.32 11.26
CA GLU A 180 -14.19 -4.58 12.35
C GLU A 180 -13.29 -3.36 12.68
N THR A 181 -13.46 -2.24 11.95
CA THR A 181 -12.59 -1.06 12.05
C THR A 181 -12.36 -0.60 13.48
N LEU A 182 -13.41 -0.34 14.24
CA LEU A 182 -13.27 0.17 15.61
C LEU A 182 -12.67 -0.87 16.55
N ASP A 183 -13.03 -2.12 16.37
CA ASP A 183 -12.48 -3.23 17.17
C ASP A 183 -10.98 -3.38 16.98
N ILE A 184 -10.50 -3.31 15.74
CA ILE A 184 -9.07 -3.38 15.42
C ILE A 184 -8.34 -2.14 15.94
N VAL A 185 -8.87 -0.94 15.66
CA VAL A 185 -8.25 0.32 16.07
C VAL A 185 -8.14 0.41 17.60
N GLU A 186 -9.15 0.00 18.35
CA GLU A 186 -9.18 0.11 19.81
C GLU A 186 -8.41 -1.00 20.53
N LYS A 187 -8.37 -2.21 19.97
CA LYS A 187 -7.71 -3.35 20.60
C LYS A 187 -6.28 -3.59 20.10
N TYR A 188 -6.02 -3.26 18.83
CA TYR A 188 -4.75 -3.57 18.16
C TYR A 188 -4.23 -2.37 17.34
N PRO A 189 -4.05 -1.18 17.93
CA PRO A 189 -3.71 0.04 17.19
C PRO A 189 -2.40 -0.08 16.40
N TYR A 190 -1.46 -0.90 16.83
CA TYR A 190 -0.20 -1.11 16.13
C TYR A 190 -0.31 -1.98 14.88
N GLN A 191 -1.38 -2.78 14.75
CA GLN A 191 -1.66 -3.54 13.52
C GLN A 191 -1.85 -2.62 12.31
N LEU A 192 -2.30 -1.39 12.53
CA LEU A 192 -2.42 -0.36 11.49
C LEU A 192 -1.10 -0.06 10.78
N VAL A 193 0.04 -0.26 11.43
CA VAL A 193 1.37 -0.01 10.85
C VAL A 193 1.68 -1.04 9.75
N GLU A 194 1.23 -2.27 9.92
CA GLU A 194 1.44 -3.37 9.00
C GLU A 194 0.44 -3.31 7.82
N ASP A 195 -0.84 -3.02 8.12
CA ASP A 195 -1.92 -3.21 7.17
C ASP A 195 -2.26 -1.94 6.36
N ILE A 196 -1.90 -0.74 6.85
CA ILE A 196 -2.33 0.53 6.24
C ILE A 196 -1.14 1.34 5.72
N GLN A 197 -1.01 1.43 4.41
CA GLN A 197 0.04 2.24 3.79
C GLN A 197 -0.08 3.73 4.18
N GLY A 198 0.96 4.25 4.80
CA GLY A 198 1.02 5.65 5.24
C GLY A 198 0.78 5.84 6.73
N ILE A 199 0.44 4.78 7.48
CA ILE A 199 0.46 4.80 8.95
C ILE A 199 1.82 4.27 9.41
N GLY A 200 2.69 5.18 9.86
CA GLY A 200 3.96 4.81 10.49
C GLY A 200 3.80 4.61 12.00
N PHE A 201 4.83 4.06 12.64
CA PHE A 201 4.84 3.78 14.09
C PHE A 201 4.38 4.96 14.94
N LYS A 202 4.85 6.20 14.66
CA LYS A 202 4.50 7.38 15.46
C LYS A 202 3.00 7.71 15.45
N ILE A 203 2.31 7.48 14.34
CA ILE A 203 0.86 7.71 14.25
C ILE A 203 0.12 6.67 15.09
N ALA A 204 0.51 5.40 14.95
CA ALA A 204 -0.10 4.31 15.71
C ALA A 204 0.22 4.42 17.20
N ASP A 205 1.42 4.86 17.57
CA ASP A 205 1.83 5.06 18.97
C ASP A 205 1.09 6.22 19.64
N HIS A 206 0.85 7.31 18.90
CA HIS A 206 0.00 8.40 19.38
C HIS A 206 -1.45 7.96 19.58
N LEU A 207 -2.01 7.22 18.63
CA LEU A 207 -3.33 6.62 18.76
C LEU A 207 -3.41 5.69 19.99
N ALA A 208 -2.41 4.83 20.16
CA ALA A 208 -2.32 3.91 21.29
C ALA A 208 -2.27 4.66 22.64
N GLU A 209 -1.60 5.80 22.68
CA GLU A 209 -1.56 6.68 23.86
C GLU A 209 -2.94 7.26 24.18
N GLU A 210 -3.66 7.78 23.18
CA GLU A 210 -5.03 8.28 23.33
C GLU A 210 -6.00 7.17 23.78
N LEU A 211 -5.74 5.92 23.40
CA LEU A 211 -6.49 4.74 23.85
C LEU A 211 -6.08 4.24 25.24
N GLY A 212 -5.09 4.87 25.88
CA GLY A 212 -4.64 4.57 27.25
C GLY A 212 -3.62 3.45 27.36
N ILE A 213 -3.01 3.01 26.25
CA ILE A 213 -1.91 2.04 26.26
C ILE A 213 -0.68 2.71 26.89
N GLN A 214 -0.15 2.07 27.91
CA GLN A 214 0.96 2.63 28.71
C GLN A 214 2.28 2.64 27.91
N SER A 215 3.20 3.52 28.32
CA SER A 215 4.50 3.67 27.65
C SER A 215 5.40 2.44 27.75
N ASP A 216 5.21 1.61 28.75
CA ASP A 216 5.92 0.35 29.03
C ASP A 216 5.12 -0.90 28.62
N ALA A 217 4.07 -0.75 27.84
CA ALA A 217 3.26 -1.86 27.39
C ALA A 217 4.03 -2.79 26.43
N PRO A 218 3.98 -4.13 26.62
CA PRO A 218 4.67 -5.10 25.76
C PRO A 218 4.34 -4.97 24.27
N GLU A 219 3.07 -4.76 23.93
CA GLU A 219 2.62 -4.57 22.56
C GLU A 219 3.25 -3.36 21.87
N ARG A 220 3.55 -2.30 22.64
CA ARG A 220 4.26 -1.13 22.15
C ARG A 220 5.70 -1.45 21.80
N PHE A 221 6.39 -2.22 22.66
CA PHE A 221 7.76 -2.65 22.44
C PHE A 221 7.87 -3.57 21.23
N ARG A 222 6.95 -4.52 21.08
CA ARG A 222 6.86 -5.43 19.93
C ARG A 222 6.73 -4.66 18.62
N ALA A 223 5.78 -3.75 18.57
CA ALA A 223 5.56 -2.92 17.39
C ALA A 223 6.78 -2.04 17.05
N GLY A 224 7.43 -1.44 18.06
CA GLY A 224 8.66 -0.68 17.90
C GLY A 224 9.81 -1.51 17.35
N LEU A 225 10.03 -2.72 17.89
CA LEU A 225 11.05 -3.66 17.45
C LEU A 225 10.86 -4.09 15.99
N ILE A 226 9.65 -4.52 15.61
CA ILE A 226 9.32 -4.93 14.24
C ILE A 226 9.47 -3.75 13.27
N HIS A 227 8.94 -2.58 13.63
CA HIS A 227 9.06 -1.39 12.80
C HIS A 227 10.51 -0.96 12.57
N THR A 228 11.33 -0.96 13.62
CA THR A 228 12.75 -0.61 13.53
C THR A 228 13.52 -1.63 12.68
N LEU A 229 13.25 -2.92 12.87
CA LEU A 229 13.87 -4.00 12.10
C LEU A 229 13.58 -3.83 10.60
N LEU A 230 12.33 -3.65 10.22
CA LEU A 230 11.91 -3.44 8.83
C LEU A 230 12.52 -2.16 8.24
N THR A 231 12.44 -1.04 8.96
CA THR A 231 12.92 0.25 8.49
C THR A 231 14.43 0.21 8.24
N GLN A 232 15.22 -0.31 9.18
CA GLN A 232 16.67 -0.41 9.02
C GLN A 232 17.08 -1.37 7.91
N SER A 233 16.41 -2.52 7.81
CA SER A 233 16.65 -3.47 6.72
C SER A 233 16.41 -2.82 5.35
N MET A 234 15.32 -2.07 5.19
CA MET A 234 14.99 -1.37 3.94
C MET A 234 15.97 -0.25 3.62
N GLU A 235 16.34 0.58 4.61
CA GLU A 235 17.23 1.72 4.40
C GLU A 235 18.66 1.30 4.04
N ARG A 236 19.16 0.23 4.67
CA ARG A 236 20.51 -0.29 4.43
C ARG A 236 20.56 -1.27 3.25
N GLY A 237 19.43 -1.82 2.83
CA GLY A 237 19.36 -2.89 1.85
C GLY A 237 19.85 -4.23 2.40
N ASP A 238 19.73 -4.43 3.70
CA ASP A 238 20.15 -5.63 4.42
C ASP A 238 18.94 -6.50 4.74
N THR A 239 19.15 -7.79 4.96
CA THR A 239 18.08 -8.72 5.37
C THR A 239 18.01 -8.92 6.88
N TYR A 240 18.97 -8.40 7.63
CA TYR A 240 19.06 -8.48 9.09
C TYR A 240 19.56 -7.18 9.72
N VAL A 241 19.33 -7.08 11.03
CA VAL A 241 19.93 -6.05 11.89
C VAL A 241 20.62 -6.74 13.06
N GLU A 242 21.78 -6.25 13.47
CA GLU A 242 22.44 -6.75 14.68
C GLU A 242 21.56 -6.46 15.91
N ALA A 243 21.39 -7.43 16.80
CA ALA A 243 20.47 -7.32 17.95
C ALA A 243 20.74 -6.08 18.81
N ARG A 244 22.02 -5.73 19.00
CA ARG A 244 22.41 -4.53 19.74
C ARG A 244 21.92 -3.25 19.05
N ASP A 245 22.14 -3.13 17.75
CA ASP A 245 21.74 -1.95 16.96
C ASP A 245 20.21 -1.84 16.91
N LEU A 246 19.52 -2.99 16.80
CA LEU A 246 18.06 -3.06 16.83
C LEU A 246 17.51 -2.51 18.15
N LEU A 247 18.05 -2.97 19.30
CA LEU A 247 17.62 -2.49 20.61
C LEU A 247 17.88 -1.00 20.79
N GLU A 248 19.09 -0.53 20.45
CA GLU A 248 19.47 0.88 20.59
C GLU A 248 18.52 1.81 19.81
N HIS A 249 18.29 1.53 18.53
CA HIS A 249 17.42 2.36 17.71
C HIS A 249 15.94 2.20 18.06
N THR A 250 15.52 1.02 18.54
CA THR A 250 14.14 0.86 19.03
C THR A 250 13.89 1.68 20.27
N ILE A 251 14.82 1.69 21.22
CA ILE A 251 14.71 2.53 22.43
C ILE A 251 14.64 4.00 22.03
N GLU A 252 15.54 4.48 21.16
CA GLU A 252 15.49 5.87 20.65
C GLU A 252 14.14 6.20 19.99
N LEU A 253 13.59 5.29 19.18
CA LEU A 253 12.26 5.47 18.57
C LEU A 253 11.17 5.61 19.63
N LEU A 254 11.12 4.67 20.57
CA LEU A 254 10.11 4.63 21.62
C LEU A 254 10.16 5.84 22.55
N GLU A 255 11.36 6.21 23.01
CA GLU A 255 11.56 7.37 23.87
C GLU A 255 11.23 8.69 23.16
N SER A 256 11.65 8.84 21.89
CA SER A 256 11.33 10.04 21.10
C SER A 256 9.86 10.18 20.75
N SER A 257 9.11 9.06 20.66
CA SER A 257 7.69 9.08 20.30
C SER A 257 6.82 9.63 21.42
N ARG A 258 7.09 9.30 22.69
CA ARG A 258 6.29 9.75 23.85
C ARG A 258 7.07 10.57 24.88
N GLN A 259 8.32 10.94 24.61
CA GLN A 259 9.19 11.72 25.51
C GLN A 259 9.31 11.09 26.92
N VAL A 260 9.52 9.78 26.97
CA VAL A 260 9.69 8.98 28.19
C VAL A 260 11.06 8.32 28.21
N GLU A 261 11.62 8.07 29.38
CA GLU A 261 12.81 7.24 29.57
C GLU A 261 12.36 5.81 29.86
N LEU A 262 12.95 4.83 29.16
CA LEU A 262 12.58 3.42 29.25
C LEU A 262 13.70 2.61 29.88
N ASP A 263 13.33 1.53 30.59
CA ASP A 263 14.30 0.50 31.00
C ASP A 263 14.65 -0.37 29.79
N PRO A 264 15.91 -0.34 29.30
CA PRO A 264 16.33 -1.13 28.15
C PRO A 264 16.11 -2.65 28.32
N SER A 265 16.09 -3.14 29.57
CA SER A 265 15.89 -4.57 29.84
C SER A 265 14.48 -5.02 29.42
N LEU A 266 13.45 -4.20 29.54
CA LEU A 266 12.09 -4.53 29.15
C LEU A 266 11.97 -4.71 27.62
N VAL A 267 12.65 -3.86 26.86
CA VAL A 267 12.68 -3.97 25.39
C VAL A 267 13.46 -5.22 24.96
N ALA A 268 14.55 -5.54 25.66
CA ALA A 268 15.35 -6.74 25.40
C ALA A 268 14.57 -8.03 25.72
N ASP A 269 13.83 -8.04 26.85
CA ASP A 269 12.96 -9.16 27.22
C ASP A 269 11.88 -9.40 26.14
N GLU A 270 11.30 -8.33 25.60
CA GLU A 270 10.28 -8.44 24.57
C GLU A 270 10.86 -8.90 23.22
N LEU A 271 12.10 -8.53 22.89
CA LEU A 271 12.81 -9.11 21.75
C LEU A 271 13.01 -10.64 21.93
N ALA A 272 13.36 -11.08 23.14
CA ALA A 272 13.48 -12.50 23.42
C ALA A 272 12.14 -13.24 23.24
N HIS A 273 11.03 -12.65 23.69
CA HIS A 273 9.69 -13.21 23.46
C HIS A 273 9.33 -13.28 21.97
N LEU A 274 9.65 -12.25 21.17
CA LEU A 274 9.42 -12.27 19.71
C LEU A 274 10.20 -13.39 19.01
N ILE A 275 11.41 -13.69 19.49
CA ILE A 275 12.23 -14.82 19.00
C ILE A 275 11.60 -16.15 19.43
N GLU A 276 11.19 -16.31 20.69
CA GLU A 276 10.55 -17.52 21.20
C GLU A 276 9.21 -17.84 20.51
N GLU A 277 8.48 -16.81 20.09
CA GLU A 277 7.21 -16.92 19.37
C GLU A 277 7.37 -17.07 17.84
N ASP A 278 8.60 -17.18 17.34
CA ASP A 278 8.92 -17.23 15.90
C ASP A 278 8.37 -16.02 15.09
N LYS A 279 8.22 -14.86 15.75
CA LYS A 279 7.80 -13.61 15.07
C LYS A 279 8.94 -12.93 14.34
N VAL A 280 10.15 -13.15 14.79
CA VAL A 280 11.41 -12.78 14.12
C VAL A 280 12.37 -13.97 14.19
N GLN A 281 13.31 -14.05 13.26
CA GLN A 281 14.30 -15.10 13.25
C GLN A 281 15.62 -14.59 13.83
N ASN A 282 16.32 -15.47 14.56
CA ASN A 282 17.62 -15.16 15.14
C ASN A 282 18.68 -16.15 14.64
N VAL A 283 19.79 -15.62 14.15
CA VAL A 283 21.00 -16.40 13.84
C VAL A 283 22.20 -15.70 14.47
N ASP A 284 22.73 -16.28 15.51
CA ASP A 284 23.76 -15.67 16.35
C ASP A 284 23.31 -14.33 16.94
N THR A 285 23.94 -13.22 16.54
CA THR A 285 23.58 -11.86 16.96
C THR A 285 22.66 -11.13 15.98
N LYS A 286 22.29 -11.76 14.87
CA LYS A 286 21.53 -11.18 13.78
C LYS A 286 20.05 -11.47 13.93
N ILE A 287 19.25 -10.43 13.85
CA ILE A 287 17.78 -10.50 13.89
C ILE A 287 17.24 -10.23 12.50
N PHE A 288 16.38 -11.12 12.02
CA PHE A 288 15.74 -11.05 10.72
C PHE A 288 14.23 -10.90 10.87
N GLU A 289 13.64 -10.11 10.01
CA GLU A 289 12.21 -10.19 9.76
C GLU A 289 11.91 -11.50 9.00
N ASN A 290 10.76 -12.13 9.31
CA ASN A 290 10.43 -13.46 8.81
C ASN A 290 10.45 -13.57 7.28
N SER A 291 9.84 -12.60 6.57
CA SER A 291 9.76 -12.66 5.11
C SER A 291 11.15 -12.60 4.45
N LEU A 292 12.04 -11.76 5.00
CA LEU A 292 13.42 -11.60 4.52
C LEU A 292 14.27 -12.85 4.83
N PHE A 293 14.11 -13.44 6.03
CA PHE A 293 14.80 -14.67 6.40
C PHE A 293 14.42 -15.83 5.47
N PHE A 294 13.13 -16.07 5.29
CA PHE A 294 12.66 -17.14 4.43
C PHE A 294 12.94 -16.89 2.94
N ALA A 295 13.02 -15.61 2.51
CA ALA A 295 13.49 -15.28 1.17
C ALA A 295 14.95 -15.68 0.96
N GLU A 296 15.87 -15.39 1.91
CA GLU A 296 17.27 -15.85 1.84
C GLU A 296 17.39 -17.37 1.83
N GLU A 297 16.68 -18.05 2.74
CA GLU A 297 16.68 -19.53 2.76
C GLU A 297 16.10 -20.10 1.46
N GLY A 298 15.06 -19.49 0.91
CA GLY A 298 14.48 -19.86 -0.38
C GLY A 298 15.47 -19.67 -1.53
N ILE A 299 16.19 -18.57 -1.58
CA ILE A 299 17.26 -18.31 -2.57
C ILE A 299 18.35 -19.37 -2.45
N LYS A 300 18.86 -19.60 -1.23
CA LYS A 300 19.89 -20.62 -0.95
C LYS A 300 19.44 -22.00 -1.43
N ASN A 301 18.26 -22.45 -1.03
CA ASN A 301 17.74 -23.77 -1.38
C ASN A 301 17.53 -23.93 -2.90
N ASN A 302 17.05 -22.89 -3.59
CA ASN A 302 16.90 -22.92 -5.04
C ASN A 302 18.25 -22.90 -5.77
N LEU A 303 19.24 -22.16 -5.27
CA LEU A 303 20.60 -22.19 -5.84
C LEU A 303 21.24 -23.59 -5.68
N ILE A 304 21.13 -24.21 -4.50
CA ILE A 304 21.60 -25.57 -4.27
C ILE A 304 20.90 -26.54 -5.23
N ARG A 305 19.56 -26.45 -5.35
CA ARG A 305 18.79 -27.26 -6.28
C ARG A 305 19.26 -27.11 -7.72
N LEU A 306 19.54 -25.88 -8.18
CA LEU A 306 20.04 -25.62 -9.52
C LEU A 306 21.44 -26.20 -9.74
N LEU A 307 22.32 -26.12 -8.73
CA LEU A 307 23.68 -26.66 -8.80
C LEU A 307 23.70 -28.20 -8.81
N GLU A 308 22.81 -28.84 -8.06
CA GLU A 308 22.74 -30.31 -7.92
C GLU A 308 21.93 -31.00 -9.02
N LYS A 309 20.91 -30.35 -9.58
CA LYS A 309 19.93 -30.95 -10.49
C LYS A 309 20.50 -31.07 -11.92
N GLY A 310 20.43 -32.32 -12.44
CA GLY A 310 20.60 -32.63 -13.86
C GLY A 310 22.06 -32.81 -14.31
N GLU A 311 22.22 -33.56 -15.41
CA GLU A 311 23.45 -33.55 -16.19
C GLU A 311 23.59 -32.18 -16.86
N GLN A 312 24.73 -31.54 -16.69
CA GLN A 312 25.05 -30.32 -17.40
C GLN A 312 25.64 -30.69 -18.75
N ASP A 313 25.07 -30.18 -19.83
CA ASP A 313 25.71 -30.22 -21.13
C ASP A 313 26.98 -29.34 -21.07
N CYS A 314 28.09 -29.94 -20.73
CA CYS A 314 29.38 -29.25 -20.76
C CYS A 314 29.88 -29.23 -22.21
N PHE A 315 30.08 -28.06 -22.73
CA PHE A 315 30.74 -27.90 -24.04
C PHE A 315 32.26 -28.02 -23.84
N ASP A 316 32.88 -28.67 -24.82
CA ASP A 316 34.32 -28.80 -24.85
C ASP A 316 34.99 -27.40 -24.91
N ALA A 317 36.08 -27.23 -24.20
CA ALA A 317 36.81 -25.96 -24.12
C ALA A 317 37.31 -25.46 -25.48
N ASP A 318 37.68 -26.39 -26.38
CA ASP A 318 38.11 -26.05 -27.75
C ASP A 318 36.95 -25.55 -28.60
N ASN A 319 35.75 -26.13 -28.42
CA ASN A 319 34.53 -25.69 -29.11
C ASN A 319 34.11 -24.29 -28.65
N ILE A 320 34.19 -24.01 -27.35
CA ILE A 320 33.87 -22.66 -26.81
C ILE A 320 34.90 -21.64 -27.32
N THR A 321 36.19 -22.03 -27.34
CA THR A 321 37.26 -21.14 -27.81
C THR A 321 37.10 -20.81 -29.32
N ALA A 322 36.77 -21.82 -30.15
CA ALA A 322 36.48 -21.62 -31.55
C ALA A 322 35.22 -20.75 -31.77
N ALA A 323 34.17 -20.93 -30.97
CA ALA A 323 32.97 -20.08 -31.01
C ALA A 323 33.25 -18.63 -30.61
N ILE A 324 34.04 -18.40 -29.58
CA ILE A 324 34.48 -17.05 -29.18
C ILE A 324 35.25 -16.38 -30.32
N GLN A 325 36.24 -17.08 -30.92
CA GLN A 325 37.02 -16.57 -32.05
C GLN A 325 36.11 -16.24 -33.23
N HIS A 326 35.15 -17.05 -33.57
CA HIS A 326 34.17 -16.79 -34.64
C HIS A 326 33.34 -15.53 -34.36
N VAL A 327 32.91 -15.31 -33.10
CA VAL A 327 32.20 -14.11 -32.71
C VAL A 327 33.08 -12.88 -32.79
N GLU A 328 34.37 -12.96 -32.40
CA GLU A 328 35.37 -11.87 -32.55
C GLU A 328 35.52 -11.48 -34.02
N GLU A 329 35.69 -12.46 -34.91
CA GLU A 329 35.83 -12.24 -36.32
C GLU A 329 34.61 -11.57 -36.98
N ASN A 330 33.41 -11.98 -36.58
CA ASN A 330 32.15 -11.43 -37.11
C ASN A 330 31.81 -10.05 -36.57
N SER A 331 32.10 -9.80 -35.30
CA SER A 331 31.76 -8.54 -34.63
C SER A 331 32.86 -7.46 -34.75
N GLY A 332 34.10 -7.84 -35.07
CA GLY A 332 35.25 -6.96 -35.03
C GLY A 332 35.69 -6.55 -33.63
N ILE A 333 35.15 -7.21 -32.59
CA ILE A 333 35.44 -6.95 -31.17
C ILE A 333 36.47 -8.00 -30.71
N SER A 334 37.52 -7.60 -30.04
CA SER A 334 38.47 -8.51 -29.40
C SER A 334 38.28 -8.49 -27.90
N TYR A 335 38.14 -9.66 -27.30
CA TYR A 335 37.96 -9.84 -25.85
C TYR A 335 39.32 -10.10 -25.19
N ASP A 336 39.52 -9.50 -24.01
CA ASP A 336 40.70 -9.81 -23.21
C ASP A 336 40.61 -11.20 -22.56
N SER A 337 41.71 -11.64 -21.91
CA SER A 337 41.77 -12.97 -21.30
C SER A 337 40.76 -13.18 -20.19
N ILE A 338 40.47 -12.14 -19.40
CA ILE A 338 39.51 -12.20 -18.28
C ILE A 338 38.08 -12.30 -18.85
N GLN A 339 37.76 -11.51 -19.86
CA GLN A 339 36.47 -11.55 -20.55
C GLN A 339 36.24 -12.89 -21.24
N LYS A 340 37.27 -13.48 -21.91
CA LYS A 340 37.16 -14.82 -22.48
C LYS A 340 36.92 -15.89 -21.44
N GLU A 341 37.59 -15.78 -20.30
CA GLU A 341 37.37 -16.69 -19.18
C GLU A 341 35.94 -16.56 -18.60
N ALA A 342 35.45 -15.32 -18.42
CA ALA A 342 34.07 -15.10 -18.01
C ALA A 342 33.04 -15.73 -18.98
N ILE A 343 33.28 -15.64 -20.28
CA ILE A 343 32.42 -16.27 -21.30
C ILE A 343 32.45 -17.81 -21.17
N ARG A 344 33.63 -18.41 -20.98
CA ARG A 344 33.74 -19.87 -20.80
C ARG A 344 33.00 -20.33 -19.55
N GLN A 345 33.18 -19.62 -18.44
CA GLN A 345 32.51 -19.94 -17.18
C GLN A 345 31.00 -19.82 -17.31
N ALA A 346 30.50 -18.74 -17.92
CA ALA A 346 29.06 -18.52 -18.11
C ALA A 346 28.39 -19.62 -18.93
N ILE A 347 29.10 -20.20 -19.93
CA ILE A 347 28.57 -21.27 -20.80
C ILE A 347 28.54 -22.62 -20.08
N ASN A 348 29.55 -22.88 -19.23
CA ASN A 348 29.72 -24.19 -18.59
C ASN A 348 29.29 -24.24 -17.10
N GLN A 349 28.77 -23.17 -16.54
CA GLN A 349 28.26 -23.15 -15.16
C GLN A 349 26.74 -23.09 -15.12
N LYS A 350 26.12 -23.85 -14.24
CA LYS A 350 24.66 -23.82 -14.02
C LYS A 350 24.19 -22.51 -13.43
N VAL A 351 25.02 -21.87 -12.62
CA VAL A 351 24.80 -20.54 -12.04
C VAL A 351 26.09 -19.78 -12.15
N PHE A 352 26.05 -18.59 -12.72
CA PHE A 352 27.21 -17.72 -12.91
C PHE A 352 26.87 -16.27 -12.59
N ILE A 353 27.73 -15.58 -11.88
CA ILE A 353 27.59 -14.16 -11.52
C ILE A 353 28.70 -13.37 -12.20
N LEU A 354 28.30 -12.47 -13.14
CA LEU A 354 29.19 -11.57 -13.82
C LEU A 354 29.22 -10.20 -13.12
N THR A 355 30.35 -9.86 -12.50
CA THR A 355 30.53 -8.57 -11.84
C THR A 355 31.62 -7.74 -12.52
N GLY A 356 31.63 -6.44 -12.26
CA GLY A 356 32.65 -5.53 -12.79
C GLY A 356 32.24 -4.07 -12.65
N GLY A 357 33.20 -3.18 -12.63
CA GLY A 357 32.98 -1.73 -12.57
C GLY A 357 32.28 -1.14 -13.80
N PRO A 358 31.90 0.13 -13.78
CA PRO A 358 31.42 0.85 -14.95
C PRO A 358 32.47 0.82 -16.08
N GLY A 359 32.01 0.58 -17.33
CA GLY A 359 32.91 0.62 -18.49
C GLY A 359 33.82 -0.61 -18.71
N THR A 360 33.72 -1.67 -17.90
CA THR A 360 34.52 -2.91 -18.05
C THR A 360 34.02 -3.84 -19.19
N GLY A 361 33.05 -3.40 -19.97
CA GLY A 361 32.51 -4.19 -21.09
C GLY A 361 31.56 -5.30 -20.74
N LYS A 362 30.91 -5.29 -19.55
CA LYS A 362 29.94 -6.32 -19.14
C LYS A 362 28.89 -6.61 -20.21
N THR A 363 28.30 -5.59 -20.80
CA THR A 363 27.30 -5.74 -21.85
C THR A 363 27.86 -6.42 -23.10
N THR A 364 29.10 -6.07 -23.46
CA THR A 364 29.79 -6.66 -24.60
C THR A 364 30.07 -8.15 -24.35
N VAL A 365 30.44 -8.50 -23.12
CA VAL A 365 30.61 -9.90 -22.68
C VAL A 365 29.27 -10.65 -22.71
N ILE A 366 28.17 -10.05 -22.24
CA ILE A 366 26.83 -10.66 -22.30
C ILE A 366 26.44 -10.96 -23.76
N ASN A 367 26.64 -10.02 -24.69
CA ASN A 367 26.35 -10.25 -26.10
C ASN A 367 27.17 -11.39 -26.68
N CYS A 368 28.44 -11.51 -26.29
CA CYS A 368 29.28 -12.64 -26.68
C CYS A 368 28.78 -13.96 -26.09
N ILE A 369 28.40 -13.98 -24.82
CA ILE A 369 27.84 -15.17 -24.16
C ILE A 369 26.62 -15.66 -24.93
N ILE A 370 25.67 -14.76 -25.26
CA ILE A 370 24.48 -15.09 -26.04
C ILE A 370 24.83 -15.67 -27.42
N ALA A 371 25.77 -15.01 -28.13
CA ALA A 371 26.18 -15.42 -29.47
C ALA A 371 26.89 -16.79 -29.47
N VAL A 372 27.79 -17.01 -28.51
CA VAL A 372 28.50 -18.28 -28.31
C VAL A 372 27.52 -19.39 -27.93
N TYR A 373 26.62 -19.14 -26.98
CA TYR A 373 25.60 -20.11 -26.62
C TYR A 373 24.72 -20.50 -27.79
N ALA A 374 24.23 -19.51 -28.55
CA ALA A 374 23.41 -19.74 -29.71
C ALA A 374 24.16 -20.58 -30.79
N GLN A 375 25.45 -20.27 -31.05
CA GLN A 375 26.26 -21.02 -32.00
C GLN A 375 26.48 -22.47 -31.54
N LEU A 376 26.80 -22.70 -30.28
CA LEU A 376 27.03 -24.06 -29.74
C LEU A 376 25.76 -24.90 -29.74
N ARG A 377 24.57 -24.29 -29.59
CA ARG A 377 23.26 -24.93 -29.63
C ARG A 377 22.65 -24.98 -31.06
N GLY A 378 23.27 -24.36 -32.06
CA GLY A 378 22.73 -24.27 -33.41
C GLY A 378 21.47 -23.42 -33.53
N LEU A 379 21.32 -22.41 -32.66
CA LEU A 379 20.17 -21.50 -32.60
C LEU A 379 20.34 -20.35 -33.62
N ASP A 380 19.25 -19.97 -34.27
CA ASP A 380 19.21 -18.77 -35.14
C ASP A 380 18.65 -17.58 -34.33
N LEU A 381 19.52 -16.66 -33.91
CA LEU A 381 19.15 -15.46 -33.13
C LEU A 381 18.14 -14.53 -33.84
N ARG A 382 17.88 -14.72 -35.15
CA ARG A 382 16.84 -13.97 -35.88
C ARG A 382 15.44 -14.50 -35.61
N LYS A 383 15.31 -15.72 -35.13
CA LYS A 383 14.03 -16.36 -34.75
C LYS A 383 13.70 -16.07 -33.30
N VAL A 384 13.52 -14.81 -32.96
CA VAL A 384 13.48 -14.29 -31.60
C VAL A 384 12.43 -14.95 -30.72
N ASN A 385 11.29 -15.38 -31.28
CA ASN A 385 10.17 -15.95 -30.53
C ASN A 385 10.37 -17.44 -30.16
N ASP A 386 11.33 -18.13 -30.79
CA ASP A 386 11.58 -19.57 -30.62
C ASP A 386 12.90 -19.81 -29.84
N LEU A 387 13.49 -18.79 -29.28
CA LEU A 387 14.76 -18.93 -28.56
C LEU A 387 14.54 -19.41 -27.14
N PRO A 388 15.21 -20.48 -26.69
CA PRO A 388 15.20 -20.90 -25.30
C PRO A 388 16.11 -20.01 -24.41
N ILE A 389 16.19 -18.71 -24.72
CA ILE A 389 16.97 -17.70 -24.02
C ILE A 389 16.03 -16.65 -23.49
N LEU A 390 16.03 -16.44 -22.18
CA LEU A 390 15.20 -15.46 -21.51
C LEU A 390 16.06 -14.34 -20.93
N LEU A 391 15.70 -13.10 -21.25
CA LEU A 391 16.34 -11.91 -20.69
C LEU A 391 15.39 -11.21 -19.72
N ALA A 392 15.80 -11.07 -18.48
CA ALA A 392 15.03 -10.42 -17.43
C ALA A 392 15.80 -9.28 -16.78
N ALA A 393 15.09 -8.33 -16.19
CA ALA A 393 15.69 -7.27 -15.41
C ALA A 393 14.77 -6.83 -14.26
N PRO A 394 15.29 -6.26 -13.17
CA PRO A 394 14.46 -5.84 -12.04
C PRO A 394 13.52 -4.68 -12.36
N THR A 395 13.87 -3.82 -13.33
CA THR A 395 13.05 -2.65 -13.70
C THR A 395 12.76 -2.58 -15.19
N GLY A 396 11.65 -1.96 -15.59
CA GLY A 396 11.30 -1.77 -17.00
C GLY A 396 12.35 -0.96 -17.79
N ARG A 397 13.04 -0.02 -17.14
CA ARG A 397 14.12 0.74 -17.76
C ARG A 397 15.34 -0.14 -18.04
N ALA A 398 15.71 -0.99 -17.09
CA ALA A 398 16.83 -1.93 -17.26
C ALA A 398 16.48 -2.99 -18.32
N ALA A 399 15.27 -3.53 -18.34
CA ALA A 399 14.80 -4.45 -19.36
C ALA A 399 14.86 -3.84 -20.77
N ARG A 400 14.38 -2.60 -20.94
CA ARG A 400 14.47 -1.88 -22.21
C ARG A 400 15.92 -1.69 -22.66
N ARG A 401 16.80 -1.32 -21.73
CA ARG A 401 18.23 -1.17 -22.00
C ARG A 401 18.88 -2.49 -22.43
N MET A 402 18.52 -3.59 -21.79
CA MET A 402 19.00 -4.93 -22.16
C MET A 402 18.53 -5.30 -23.58
N ASN A 403 17.28 -5.04 -23.93
CA ASN A 403 16.76 -5.25 -25.29
C ASN A 403 17.53 -4.41 -26.34
N GLU A 404 17.75 -3.12 -26.08
CA GLU A 404 18.50 -2.23 -26.97
C GLU A 404 19.95 -2.72 -27.22
N LEU A 405 20.57 -3.30 -26.20
CA LEU A 405 21.96 -3.73 -26.26
C LEU A 405 22.15 -5.11 -26.86
N THR A 406 21.19 -6.02 -26.65
CA THR A 406 21.29 -7.43 -27.14
C THR A 406 20.52 -7.66 -28.43
N GLY A 407 19.56 -6.80 -28.76
CA GLY A 407 18.60 -7.02 -29.86
C GLY A 407 17.57 -8.12 -29.59
N LEU A 408 17.55 -8.70 -28.38
CA LEU A 408 16.62 -9.77 -28.00
C LEU A 408 15.51 -9.23 -27.09
N PRO A 409 14.29 -9.82 -27.10
CA PRO A 409 13.23 -9.44 -26.20
C PRO A 409 13.66 -9.57 -24.75
N SER A 410 13.36 -8.56 -23.96
CA SER A 410 13.62 -8.54 -22.53
C SER A 410 12.42 -7.93 -21.81
N ALA A 411 12.10 -8.44 -20.62
CA ALA A 411 11.04 -7.93 -19.78
C ALA A 411 11.48 -7.83 -18.30
N THR A 412 10.63 -7.29 -17.47
CA THR A 412 10.90 -7.31 -16.01
C THR A 412 10.73 -8.72 -15.45
N ILE A 413 11.43 -9.02 -14.36
CA ILE A 413 11.29 -10.28 -13.62
C ILE A 413 9.81 -10.50 -13.28
N HIS A 414 9.12 -9.48 -12.74
CA HIS A 414 7.69 -9.54 -12.42
C HIS A 414 6.83 -9.95 -13.63
N ARG A 415 7.11 -9.37 -14.80
CA ARG A 415 6.35 -9.71 -16.01
C ARG A 415 6.57 -11.15 -16.48
N HIS A 416 7.80 -11.65 -16.39
CA HIS A 416 8.10 -13.05 -16.74
C HIS A 416 7.46 -14.04 -15.76
N LEU A 417 7.32 -13.65 -14.49
CA LEU A 417 6.67 -14.45 -13.45
C LEU A 417 5.14 -14.27 -13.41
N GLY A 418 4.54 -13.46 -14.30
CA GLY A 418 3.10 -13.19 -14.29
C GLY A 418 2.61 -12.32 -13.15
N MET A 419 3.51 -11.72 -12.36
CA MET A 419 3.17 -10.86 -11.22
C MET A 419 2.68 -9.49 -11.73
N THR A 420 1.37 -9.34 -11.88
CA THR A 420 0.71 -8.10 -12.30
C THR A 420 -0.02 -7.50 -11.11
N GLY A 421 0.60 -6.61 -10.37
CA GLY A 421 0.04 -5.59 -9.46
C GLY A 421 -1.02 -5.93 -8.39
N ASP A 422 -1.86 -6.91 -8.62
CA ASP A 422 -2.75 -7.50 -7.61
C ASP A 422 -2.14 -8.84 -7.21
N ASP A 423 -2.14 -9.17 -5.92
CA ASP A 423 -1.53 -10.34 -5.26
C ASP A 423 -1.90 -11.74 -5.83
N ASP A 424 -1.96 -11.85 -7.14
CA ASP A 424 -2.21 -13.12 -7.83
C ASP A 424 -0.93 -13.95 -7.90
N THR A 425 -0.68 -14.72 -6.83
CA THR A 425 0.38 -15.72 -6.75
C THR A 425 0.04 -17.03 -7.47
N SER A 426 -1.10 -17.11 -8.17
CA SER A 426 -1.60 -18.32 -8.82
C SER A 426 -0.68 -18.89 -9.91
N HIS A 427 0.26 -18.09 -10.43
CA HIS A 427 1.21 -18.47 -11.48
C HIS A 427 2.61 -18.84 -10.99
N LEU A 428 2.86 -18.83 -9.67
CA LEU A 428 4.19 -19.14 -9.11
C LEU A 428 4.65 -20.61 -9.32
N ASP A 429 3.73 -21.50 -9.68
CA ASP A 429 4.01 -22.91 -9.99
C ASP A 429 4.34 -23.16 -11.46
N ASP A 430 4.21 -22.14 -12.34
CA ASP A 430 4.50 -22.27 -13.77
C ASP A 430 6.02 -22.20 -14.00
N TYR A 431 6.55 -23.14 -14.79
CA TYR A 431 7.94 -23.11 -15.19
C TYR A 431 8.16 -22.17 -16.37
N LEU A 432 9.26 -21.41 -16.33
CA LEU A 432 9.70 -20.63 -17.48
C LEU A 432 10.28 -21.57 -18.53
N ASP A 433 9.80 -21.47 -19.77
CA ASP A 433 10.30 -22.26 -20.89
C ASP A 433 11.58 -21.62 -21.45
N ALA A 434 12.68 -21.81 -20.73
CA ALA A 434 13.99 -21.29 -21.10
C ALA A 434 15.12 -22.20 -20.58
N ASP A 435 16.09 -22.48 -21.44
CA ASP A 435 17.32 -23.22 -21.10
C ASP A 435 18.41 -22.29 -20.56
N PHE A 436 18.37 -21.01 -20.95
CA PHE A 436 19.39 -20.03 -20.58
C PHE A 436 18.74 -18.70 -20.16
N ILE A 437 18.95 -18.32 -18.92
CA ILE A 437 18.34 -17.13 -18.33
C ILE A 437 19.43 -16.12 -17.94
N ILE A 438 19.27 -14.87 -18.37
CA ILE A 438 20.15 -13.74 -18.00
C ILE A 438 19.29 -12.69 -17.28
N VAL A 439 19.73 -12.29 -16.08
CA VAL A 439 19.03 -11.30 -15.26
C VAL A 439 19.91 -10.07 -15.06
#